data_0498afbe2537bb2170a9da45afb9663a
#
_entry.id   0498afbe2537bb2170a9da45afb9663a
#
_cell.length_a   1.000
_cell.length_b   1.000
_cell.length_c   1.000
_cell.angle_alpha   90.00
_cell.angle_beta   90.00
_cell.angle_gamma   90.00
#
_symmetry.space_group_name_H-M   'P 1'
#
loop_
_entity.id
_entity.type
_entity.pdbx_description
1 polymer ?
#
loop_
_entity_poly.entity_id
_entity_poly.type
_entity_poly.pdbx_seq_one_letter_code
_entity_poly.pdbx_strand_id
1 'polypeptide(L)'
;MKKVFIILGIFLVVLIGWLSVPFNILIIGVDAYANQPTEGSRSDGLVVIRVVPYLAQVKMISIPRDTYAQIPCENYKQDKITHSHHFGGVQCTIDAVENFLDTKINYHVRFRFEDVMNLTNLIDGVDVV
;
A
#
# COMPACT_ATOMS: atom_id res chain seq x y z
N MET A 1 -33.21 -2.87 31.27
CA MET A 1 -31.91 -2.20 31.44
C MET A 1 -30.74 -3.18 31.39
N LYS A 2 -30.68 -4.26 32.18
CA LYS A 2 -29.52 -5.20 32.14
C LYS A 2 -29.22 -5.81 30.77
N LYS A 3 -30.24 -6.17 29.98
CA LYS A 3 -30.05 -6.72 28.60
C LYS A 3 -29.43 -5.71 27.65
N VAL A 4 -29.73 -4.41 27.76
CA VAL A 4 -29.18 -3.36 26.92
C VAL A 4 -27.68 -3.16 27.21
N PHE A 5 -27.27 -3.19 28.48
CA PHE A 5 -25.86 -3.12 28.87
C PHE A 5 -25.05 -4.32 28.39
N ILE A 6 -25.64 -5.52 28.37
CA ILE A 6 -24.99 -6.73 27.87
C ILE A 6 -24.77 -6.61 26.34
N ILE A 7 -25.79 -6.17 25.60
CA ILE A 7 -25.71 -5.98 24.14
C ILE A 7 -24.66 -4.91 23.80
N LEU A 8 -24.67 -3.79 24.53
CA LEU A 8 -23.69 -2.72 24.35
C LEU A 8 -22.26 -3.19 24.65
N GLY A 9 -22.08 -4.00 25.70
CA GLY A 9 -20.79 -4.58 26.04
C GLY A 9 -20.27 -5.53 24.97
N ILE A 10 -21.12 -6.42 24.45
CA ILE A 10 -20.76 -7.33 23.34
C ILE A 10 -20.40 -6.52 22.09
N PHE A 11 -21.19 -5.51 21.75
CA PHE A 11 -20.90 -4.65 20.60
C PHE A 11 -19.56 -3.94 20.73
N LEU A 12 -19.24 -3.42 21.92
CA LEU A 12 -17.96 -2.76 22.19
C LEU A 12 -16.77 -3.73 22.04
N VAL A 13 -16.89 -4.95 22.57
CA VAL A 13 -15.84 -5.98 22.46
C VAL A 13 -15.61 -6.38 21.00
N VAL A 14 -16.69 -6.57 20.23
CA VAL A 14 -16.58 -6.88 18.79
C VAL A 14 -15.93 -5.73 18.02
N LEU A 15 -16.31 -4.49 18.33
CA LEU A 15 -15.75 -3.30 17.70
C LEU A 15 -14.25 -3.15 17.99
N ILE A 16 -13.84 -3.34 19.24
CA ILE A 16 -12.43 -3.31 19.65
C ILE A 16 -11.65 -4.44 18.96
N GLY A 17 -12.21 -5.65 18.91
CA GLY A 17 -11.62 -6.77 18.21
C GLY A 17 -11.39 -6.50 16.72
N TRP A 18 -12.38 -5.90 16.06
CA TRP A 18 -12.28 -5.54 14.65
C TRP A 18 -11.24 -4.45 14.38
N LEU A 19 -11.16 -3.43 15.24
CA LEU A 19 -10.15 -2.36 15.16
C LEU A 19 -8.73 -2.84 15.49
N SER A 20 -8.58 -4.03 16.06
CA SER A 20 -7.25 -4.58 16.44
C SER A 20 -6.62 -5.46 15.36
N VAL A 21 -7.32 -5.73 14.25
CA VAL A 21 -6.80 -6.59 13.18
C VAL A 21 -5.63 -5.92 12.47
N PRO A 22 -4.47 -6.60 12.32
CA PRO A 22 -3.37 -6.09 11.54
C PRO A 22 -3.73 -5.93 10.07
N PHE A 23 -3.22 -4.88 9.43
CA PHE A 23 -3.43 -4.62 8.01
C PHE A 23 -2.18 -4.10 7.33
N ASN A 24 -2.11 -4.31 6.02
CA ASN A 24 -1.00 -3.90 5.18
C ASN A 24 -1.46 -2.86 4.16
N ILE A 25 -0.66 -1.81 4.01
CA ILE A 25 -0.88 -0.73 3.04
C ILE A 25 0.28 -0.77 2.05
N LEU A 26 -0.01 -0.84 0.76
CA LEU A 26 0.98 -0.69 -0.30
C LEU A 26 1.00 0.75 -0.80
N ILE A 27 2.16 1.37 -0.75
CA ILE A 27 2.42 2.68 -1.35
C ILE A 27 3.13 2.46 -2.68
N ILE A 28 2.58 3.00 -3.76
CA ILE A 28 3.09 2.90 -5.12
C ILE A 28 3.44 4.29 -5.62
N GLY A 29 4.74 4.57 -5.78
CA GLY A 29 5.22 5.77 -6.45
C GLY A 29 5.32 5.53 -7.96
N VAL A 30 4.65 6.35 -8.76
CA VAL A 30 4.61 6.22 -10.22
C VAL A 30 5.25 7.42 -10.87
N ASP A 31 6.18 7.17 -11.80
CA ASP A 31 6.78 8.20 -12.63
C ASP A 31 5.86 8.52 -13.82
N ALA A 32 4.81 9.30 -13.54
CA ALA A 32 3.90 9.80 -14.56
C ALA A 32 3.62 11.28 -14.32
N TYR A 33 3.77 12.08 -15.37
CA TYR A 33 3.38 13.50 -15.36
C TYR A 33 1.85 13.63 -15.44
N ALA A 34 1.29 14.76 -14.95
CA ALA A 34 -0.15 14.99 -14.83
C ALA A 34 -0.96 14.75 -16.11
N ASN A 35 -0.34 14.93 -17.26
CA ASN A 35 -1.00 14.82 -18.57
C ASN A 35 -0.77 13.47 -19.26
N GLN A 36 -0.13 12.50 -18.59
CA GLN A 36 0.10 11.17 -19.15
C GLN A 36 -0.80 10.14 -18.47
N PRO A 37 -1.35 9.18 -19.23
CA PRO A 37 -2.08 8.07 -18.62
C PRO A 37 -1.11 7.30 -17.70
N THR A 38 -1.56 7.00 -16.49
CA THR A 38 -0.78 6.21 -15.53
C THR A 38 -0.72 4.73 -15.91
N GLU A 39 -1.58 4.31 -16.84
CA GLU A 39 -1.54 2.98 -17.45
C GLU A 39 -0.34 2.90 -18.40
N GLY A 40 0.52 1.90 -18.19
CA GLY A 40 1.76 1.73 -18.94
C GLY A 40 2.97 2.49 -18.39
N SER A 41 2.83 3.27 -17.31
CA SER A 41 3.97 3.83 -16.60
C SER A 41 4.62 2.79 -15.67
N ARG A 42 5.91 2.99 -15.34
CA ARG A 42 6.61 2.14 -14.37
C ARG A 42 6.41 2.70 -12.97
N SER A 43 6.37 1.82 -11.98
CA SER A 43 6.49 2.26 -10.60
C SER A 43 7.96 2.45 -10.24
N ASP A 44 8.33 3.57 -9.64
CA ASP A 44 9.71 3.84 -9.23
C ASP A 44 9.98 3.51 -7.77
N GLY A 45 8.95 3.41 -6.96
CA GLY A 45 9.07 3.04 -5.55
C GLY A 45 7.88 2.23 -5.06
N LEU A 46 8.18 1.19 -4.31
CA LEU A 46 7.19 0.34 -3.65
C LEU A 46 7.53 0.25 -2.16
N VAL A 47 6.57 0.61 -1.32
CA VAL A 47 6.71 0.54 0.13
C VAL A 47 5.49 -0.16 0.71
N VAL A 48 5.72 -1.19 1.52
CA VAL A 48 4.65 -1.86 2.28
C VAL A 48 4.72 -1.42 3.72
N ILE A 49 3.62 -0.89 4.24
CA ILE A 49 3.46 -0.51 5.64
C ILE A 49 2.52 -1.52 6.29
N ARG A 50 3.03 -2.25 7.30
CA ARG A 50 2.23 -3.13 8.15
C ARG A 50 1.91 -2.42 9.45
N VAL A 51 0.63 -2.24 9.72
CA VAL A 51 0.11 -1.68 10.97
C VAL A 51 -0.42 -2.81 11.84
N VAL A 52 0.06 -2.86 13.08
CA VAL A 52 -0.36 -3.84 14.08
C VAL A 52 -0.93 -3.08 15.28
N PRO A 53 -2.25 -2.73 15.27
CA PRO A 53 -2.83 -1.79 16.22
C PRO A 53 -2.71 -2.24 17.67
N TYR A 54 -2.95 -3.53 17.95
CA TYR A 54 -2.90 -4.08 19.33
C TYR A 54 -1.50 -4.08 19.95
N LEU A 55 -0.44 -3.95 19.13
CA LEU A 55 0.94 -3.81 19.60
C LEU A 55 1.45 -2.38 19.50
N ALA A 56 0.63 -1.45 19.01
CA ALA A 56 1.03 -0.08 18.65
C ALA A 56 2.29 -0.05 17.78
N GLN A 57 2.42 -1.01 16.85
CA GLN A 57 3.59 -1.16 15.98
C GLN A 57 3.28 -0.84 14.54
N VAL A 58 4.20 -0.14 13.90
CA VAL A 58 4.22 0.10 12.46
C VAL A 58 5.53 -0.42 11.91
N LYS A 59 5.48 -1.30 10.93
CA LYS A 59 6.66 -1.83 10.23
C LYS A 59 6.60 -1.38 8.78
N MET A 60 7.74 -0.95 8.25
CA MET A 60 7.85 -0.48 6.88
C MET A 60 8.89 -1.32 6.14
N ILE A 61 8.54 -1.78 4.94
CA ILE A 61 9.41 -2.53 4.04
C ILE A 61 9.47 -1.76 2.72
N SER A 62 10.63 -1.26 2.36
CA SER A 62 10.87 -0.69 1.03
C SER A 62 11.35 -1.79 0.10
N ILE A 63 10.72 -1.91 -1.06
CA ILE A 63 11.08 -2.86 -2.10
C ILE A 63 11.83 -2.11 -3.17
N PRO A 64 13.14 -2.40 -3.38
CA PRO A 64 13.93 -1.76 -4.44
C PRO A 64 13.30 -2.01 -5.82
N ARG A 65 13.33 -0.99 -6.68
CA ARG A 65 12.71 -1.06 -8.02
C ARG A 65 13.25 -2.18 -8.91
N ASP A 66 14.50 -2.56 -8.72
CA ASP A 66 15.18 -3.58 -9.50
C ASP A 66 15.05 -4.99 -8.91
N THR A 67 14.20 -5.15 -7.88
CA THR A 67 13.93 -6.46 -7.28
C THR A 67 13.29 -7.39 -8.31
N TYR A 68 13.91 -8.55 -8.53
CA TYR A 68 13.36 -9.60 -9.39
C TYR A 68 12.30 -10.40 -8.64
N ALA A 69 11.12 -10.49 -9.22
CA ALA A 69 9.98 -11.21 -8.67
C ALA A 69 9.19 -11.91 -9.77
N GLN A 70 8.39 -12.88 -9.39
CA GLN A 70 7.40 -13.47 -10.30
C GLN A 70 6.22 -12.52 -10.45
N ILE A 71 5.84 -12.21 -11.67
CA ILE A 71 4.74 -11.31 -12.00
C ILE A 71 3.49 -12.13 -12.36
N PRO A 72 2.51 -12.28 -11.45
CA PRO A 72 1.36 -13.15 -11.67
C PRO A 72 0.55 -12.81 -12.91
N CYS A 73 0.35 -11.53 -13.22
CA CYS A 73 -0.39 -11.10 -14.39
C CYS A 73 0.33 -11.37 -15.74
N GLU A 74 1.63 -11.73 -15.69
CA GLU A 74 2.44 -12.12 -16.83
C GLU A 74 2.79 -13.62 -16.76
N ASN A 75 1.84 -14.46 -16.39
CA ASN A 75 2.02 -15.92 -16.26
C ASN A 75 3.21 -16.31 -15.37
N TYR A 76 3.42 -15.58 -14.27
CA TYR A 76 4.51 -15.79 -13.32
C TYR A 76 5.92 -15.66 -13.93
N LYS A 77 6.04 -14.94 -15.04
CA LYS A 77 7.34 -14.59 -15.60
C LYS A 77 8.17 -13.82 -14.58
N GLN A 78 9.46 -14.15 -14.49
CA GLN A 78 10.38 -13.38 -13.66
C GLN A 78 10.80 -12.09 -14.36
N ASP A 79 10.55 -10.98 -13.71
CA ASP A 79 10.95 -9.65 -14.17
C ASP A 79 11.14 -8.71 -12.96
N LYS A 80 11.56 -7.46 -13.21
CA LYS A 80 11.60 -6.43 -12.19
C LYS A 80 10.19 -6.16 -11.67
N ILE A 81 10.03 -6.13 -10.35
CA ILE A 81 8.72 -5.98 -9.70
C ILE A 81 8.01 -4.70 -10.13
N THR A 82 8.76 -3.64 -10.44
CA THR A 82 8.22 -2.35 -10.91
C THR A 82 7.60 -2.42 -12.31
N HIS A 83 7.97 -3.42 -13.11
CA HIS A 83 7.35 -3.65 -14.42
C HIS A 83 5.91 -4.17 -14.30
N SER A 84 5.53 -4.73 -13.16
CA SER A 84 4.14 -5.17 -12.91
C SER A 84 3.12 -4.05 -13.13
N HIS A 85 3.47 -2.81 -12.76
CA HIS A 85 2.60 -1.66 -12.99
C HIS A 85 2.41 -1.35 -14.50
N HIS A 86 3.45 -1.54 -15.29
CA HIS A 86 3.38 -1.39 -16.75
C HIS A 86 2.52 -2.47 -17.41
N PHE A 87 2.57 -3.70 -16.94
CA PHE A 87 1.84 -4.83 -17.52
C PHE A 87 0.34 -4.83 -17.17
N GLY A 88 -0.02 -4.49 -15.94
CA GLY A 88 -1.41 -4.57 -15.50
C GLY A 88 -1.79 -3.55 -14.41
N GLY A 89 -1.09 -2.41 -14.36
CA GLY A 89 -1.42 -1.31 -13.46
C GLY A 89 -1.31 -1.67 -11.97
N VAL A 90 -2.15 -1.01 -11.19
CA VAL A 90 -2.15 -1.17 -9.73
C VAL A 90 -2.45 -2.60 -9.28
N GLN A 91 -3.41 -3.29 -9.93
CA GLN A 91 -3.79 -4.63 -9.51
C GLN A 91 -2.64 -5.63 -9.72
N CYS A 92 -1.98 -5.59 -10.86
CA CYS A 92 -0.82 -6.43 -11.13
C CYS A 92 0.32 -6.16 -10.16
N THR A 93 0.52 -4.89 -9.77
CA THR A 93 1.52 -4.53 -8.76
C THR A 93 1.17 -5.11 -7.39
N ILE A 94 -0.10 -5.04 -6.98
CA ILE A 94 -0.56 -5.65 -5.73
C ILE A 94 -0.29 -7.16 -5.75
N ASP A 95 -0.72 -7.86 -6.82
CA ASP A 95 -0.55 -9.29 -6.95
C ASP A 95 0.94 -9.71 -6.94
N ALA A 96 1.81 -8.92 -7.58
CA ALA A 96 3.25 -9.15 -7.57
C ALA A 96 3.87 -8.97 -6.18
N VAL A 97 3.46 -7.92 -5.45
CA VAL A 97 3.94 -7.66 -4.07
C VAL A 97 3.41 -8.71 -3.10
N GLU A 98 2.14 -9.10 -3.21
CA GLU A 98 1.54 -10.16 -2.40
C GLU A 98 2.26 -11.50 -2.60
N ASN A 99 2.55 -11.84 -3.85
CA ASN A 99 3.28 -13.06 -4.19
C ASN A 99 4.73 -13.00 -3.68
N PHE A 100 5.40 -11.86 -3.80
CA PHE A 100 6.79 -11.68 -3.39
C PHE A 100 7.00 -11.72 -1.87
N LEU A 101 6.07 -11.10 -1.10
CA LEU A 101 6.16 -11.02 0.36
C LEU A 101 5.36 -12.11 1.08
N ASP A 102 4.65 -12.97 0.35
CA ASP A 102 3.71 -13.97 0.89
C ASP A 102 2.75 -13.34 1.92
N THR A 103 2.16 -12.21 1.56
CA THR A 103 1.27 -11.47 2.47
C THR A 103 0.14 -10.78 1.70
N LYS A 104 -0.99 -10.51 2.37
CA LYS A 104 -2.11 -9.79 1.77
C LYS A 104 -1.97 -8.29 1.92
N ILE A 105 -2.30 -7.56 0.86
CA ILE A 105 -2.41 -6.10 0.84
C ILE A 105 -3.87 -5.72 1.03
N ASN A 106 -4.18 -5.01 2.12
CA ASN A 106 -5.55 -4.61 2.45
C ASN A 106 -5.92 -3.28 1.79
N TYR A 107 -4.97 -2.38 1.72
CA TYR A 107 -5.15 -1.03 1.16
C TYR A 107 -3.97 -0.66 0.29
N HIS A 108 -4.19 0.23 -0.68
CA HIS A 108 -3.11 0.79 -1.46
C HIS A 108 -3.30 2.29 -1.67
N VAL A 109 -2.18 2.98 -1.83
CA VAL A 109 -2.14 4.40 -2.19
C VAL A 109 -1.14 4.55 -3.34
N ARG A 110 -1.56 5.23 -4.40
CA ARG A 110 -0.71 5.55 -5.54
C ARG A 110 -0.42 7.04 -5.54
N PHE A 111 0.86 7.39 -5.61
CA PHE A 111 1.33 8.77 -5.71
C PHE A 111 2.03 8.99 -7.05
N ARG A 112 1.73 10.10 -7.69
CA ARG A 112 2.52 10.67 -8.76
C ARG A 112 3.47 11.72 -8.18
N PHE A 113 4.51 12.06 -8.91
CA PHE A 113 5.47 13.10 -8.50
C PHE A 113 4.79 14.43 -8.15
N GLU A 114 3.79 14.83 -8.95
CA GLU A 114 3.01 16.05 -8.70
C GLU A 114 2.14 15.99 -7.45
N ASP A 115 1.61 14.82 -7.10
CA ASP A 115 0.82 14.65 -5.88
C ASP A 115 1.69 14.93 -4.64
N VAL A 116 2.95 14.50 -4.67
CA VAL A 116 3.94 14.78 -3.61
C VAL A 116 4.28 16.28 -3.57
N MET A 117 4.48 16.92 -4.71
CA MET A 117 4.73 18.37 -4.78
C MET A 117 3.56 19.17 -4.22
N ASN A 118 2.33 18.82 -4.62
CA ASN A 118 1.12 19.49 -4.13
C ASN A 118 0.95 19.30 -2.61
N LEU A 119 1.21 18.10 -2.09
CA LEU A 119 1.18 17.83 -0.66
C LEU A 119 2.22 18.67 0.10
N THR A 120 3.45 18.74 -0.43
CA THR A 120 4.53 19.54 0.15
C THR A 120 4.18 21.03 0.19
N ASN A 121 3.56 21.55 -0.87
CA ASN A 121 3.10 22.94 -0.92
C ASN A 121 1.97 23.22 0.08
N LEU A 122 1.11 22.24 0.39
CA LEU A 122 0.04 22.39 1.39
C LEU A 122 0.55 22.50 2.83
N ILE A 123 1.76 22.00 3.10
CA ILE A 123 2.40 22.08 4.43
C ILE A 123 3.50 23.15 4.49
N ASP A 124 3.46 24.15 3.61
CA ASP A 124 4.44 25.26 3.49
C ASP A 124 5.89 24.79 3.22
N GLY A 125 6.05 23.64 2.62
CA GLY A 125 7.36 23.09 2.25
C GLY A 125 8.00 22.21 3.32
N VAL A 126 9.22 21.77 3.03
CA VAL A 126 10.06 20.97 3.95
C VAL A 126 11.44 21.63 4.00
N ASP A 127 11.88 21.99 5.20
CA ASP A 127 13.24 22.52 5.40
C ASP A 127 14.25 21.39 5.18
N VAL A 128 15.16 21.57 4.23
CA VAL A 128 16.25 20.64 3.98
C VAL A 128 17.52 21.25 4.57
N VAL A 129 18.13 20.57 5.52
CA VAL A 129 19.41 20.95 6.13
C VAL A 129 20.56 20.27 5.40
#